data_e6ac4952a719d7b8f2bbbf4170251897
#
_entry.id   e6ac4952a719d7b8f2bbbf4170251897
#
_cell.length_a   1.000
_cell.length_b   1.000
_cell.length_c   1.000
_cell.angle_alpha   90.00
_cell.angle_beta   90.00
_cell.angle_gamma   90.00
#
_symmetry.space_group_name_H-M   'P 1'
#
loop_
_entity.id
_entity.type
_entity.pdbx_description
1 polymer ?
#
loop_
_entity_poly.entity_id
_entity_poly.type
_entity_poly.pdbx_seq_one_letter_code
_entity_poly.pdbx_strand_id
1 'polypeptide(L)'
;FNTITLKTYLMMNKILLFLAIGFATGMLSCSQQTLEKTDSLPQTYTISQERLLDKIKGGWAGQTIGVAYGGPTEFRYRSAMIQDYVPISYADGCIKNYFKHAPGLFDDIYMDLTFVEVFDRLGIDAPVDSFAHAFAHADYGLWHANQAARYNILNGIMPPASGHWLNNPHADDIDYQIEADFAGLMTPGMPNTASEISDKIGHIMNYGDGWYGGVYIGAMYSLAFISDDINIVVQEALKTIPENSRFHQCMNDVIQWHRQYPNDWKQTWAECEKKWNQDIGCPEGTLLPYNIDAVINCAYVVMGLLYGEGDFYKTMDISTRCGQDSDCNPASAAGILATIQGYSQIPEYWMKNLREVE
;
A
#
# COMPACT_ATOMS: atom_id res chain seq x y z
N PHE A 1 -3.38 -20.20 24.44
CA PHE A 1 -3.21 -20.83 23.11
C PHE A 1 -4.40 -20.43 22.23
N ASN A 2 -4.29 -19.33 21.48
CA ASN A 2 -5.30 -18.98 20.48
C ASN A 2 -4.61 -19.08 19.10
N THR A 3 -4.99 -20.12 18.38
CA THR A 3 -4.55 -20.36 17.01
C THR A 3 -5.69 -19.94 16.08
N ILE A 4 -5.45 -18.98 15.22
CA ILE A 4 -6.42 -18.60 14.17
C ILE A 4 -6.16 -19.50 12.96
N THR A 5 -7.12 -20.35 12.63
CA THR A 5 -7.04 -21.25 11.47
C THR A 5 -7.90 -20.71 10.34
N LEU A 6 -7.25 -20.24 9.27
CA LEU A 6 -7.93 -19.81 8.03
C LEU A 6 -8.19 -21.04 7.15
N LYS A 7 -9.45 -21.37 6.87
CA LYS A 7 -9.84 -22.36 5.87
C LYS A 7 -10.31 -21.64 4.61
N THR A 8 -9.54 -21.72 3.55
CA THR A 8 -9.97 -21.29 2.22
C THR A 8 -10.74 -22.45 1.54
N TYR A 9 -11.99 -22.23 1.17
CA TYR A 9 -12.82 -23.17 0.41
C TYR A 9 -12.44 -23.11 -1.08
N LEU A 10 -12.04 -24.25 -1.65
CA LEU A 10 -12.07 -24.50 -3.09
C LEU A 10 -12.78 -25.82 -3.39
N MET A 11 -13.74 -25.76 -4.29
CA MET A 11 -14.57 -26.87 -4.75
C MET A 11 -13.75 -27.91 -5.55
N MET A 12 -14.06 -29.17 -5.25
CA MET A 12 -13.57 -30.38 -5.89
C MET A 12 -13.92 -30.48 -7.37
N ASN A 13 -13.04 -31.14 -8.14
CA ASN A 13 -13.47 -32.16 -9.08
C ASN A 13 -12.49 -33.34 -9.16
N LYS A 14 -13.08 -34.53 -9.17
CA LYS A 14 -12.49 -35.87 -9.11
C LYS A 14 -11.80 -36.25 -10.43
N ILE A 15 -10.84 -37.17 -10.40
CA ILE A 15 -10.85 -38.48 -11.11
C ILE A 15 -9.57 -39.29 -10.80
N LEU A 16 -9.77 -40.46 -10.23
CA LEU A 16 -9.23 -41.83 -10.36
C LEU A 16 -7.77 -42.09 -10.80
N LEU A 17 -7.06 -42.72 -9.89
CA LEU A 17 -6.48 -44.10 -9.91
C LEU A 17 -5.63 -44.57 -11.11
N PHE A 18 -4.35 -44.87 -10.85
CA PHE A 18 -3.74 -46.16 -11.25
C PHE A 18 -2.47 -46.48 -10.40
N LEU A 19 -2.46 -47.70 -9.84
CA LEU A 19 -1.35 -48.35 -9.15
C LEU A 19 -0.36 -48.94 -10.17
N ALA A 20 0.94 -48.81 -9.92
CA ALA A 20 1.92 -49.80 -10.36
C ALA A 20 3.13 -49.82 -9.41
N ILE A 21 3.44 -51.02 -8.94
CA ILE A 21 4.53 -51.43 -8.04
C ILE A 21 5.80 -51.64 -8.82
N GLY A 22 6.93 -51.19 -8.30
CA GLY A 22 8.27 -51.53 -8.83
C GLY A 22 9.36 -51.28 -7.79
N PHE A 23 10.08 -52.35 -7.43
CA PHE A 23 11.04 -52.53 -6.35
C PHE A 23 12.41 -51.90 -6.60
N ALA A 24 13.00 -51.35 -5.55
CA ALA A 24 14.39 -51.39 -5.04
C ALA A 24 15.58 -50.97 -5.94
N THR A 25 16.36 -50.04 -5.47
CA THR A 25 17.72 -50.26 -4.93
C THR A 25 18.25 -48.92 -4.37
N GLY A 26 18.84 -49.00 -3.17
CA GLY A 26 19.31 -47.80 -2.44
C GLY A 26 20.63 -47.27 -3.00
N MET A 27 20.70 -45.93 -2.99
CA MET A 27 21.93 -45.16 -2.78
C MET A 27 21.61 -44.00 -1.89
N LEU A 28 22.28 -43.91 -0.75
CA LEU A 28 22.28 -42.69 0.08
C LEU A 28 22.88 -41.56 -0.76
N SER A 29 22.05 -40.69 -1.24
CA SER A 29 22.46 -39.37 -1.71
C SER A 29 21.98 -38.38 -0.69
N CYS A 30 22.92 -37.66 -0.07
CA CYS A 30 22.66 -36.51 0.77
C CYS A 30 22.07 -35.42 -0.14
N SER A 31 20.74 -35.39 -0.28
CA SER A 31 20.05 -34.32 -1.01
C SER A 31 19.96 -33.12 -0.07
N GLN A 32 20.74 -32.09 -0.37
CA GLN A 32 20.36 -30.74 -0.02
C GLN A 32 18.92 -30.52 -0.50
N GLN A 33 17.98 -30.44 0.43
CA GLN A 33 16.64 -29.93 0.13
C GLN A 33 16.81 -28.45 -0.25
N THR A 34 16.92 -28.19 -1.55
CA THR A 34 16.50 -26.90 -2.09
C THR A 34 15.01 -26.80 -1.81
N LEU A 35 14.62 -25.97 -0.86
CA LEU A 35 13.25 -25.52 -0.72
C LEU A 35 12.84 -24.96 -2.08
N GLU A 36 12.02 -25.71 -2.84
CA GLU A 36 11.32 -25.16 -4.00
C GLU A 36 10.46 -24.00 -3.47
N LYS A 37 10.81 -22.77 -3.88
CA LYS A 37 9.94 -21.62 -3.68
C LYS A 37 8.63 -21.94 -4.39
N THR A 38 7.58 -22.18 -3.62
CA THR A 38 6.23 -22.33 -4.17
C THR A 38 5.79 -20.96 -4.64
N ASP A 39 5.59 -20.79 -5.94
CA ASP A 39 5.10 -19.55 -6.56
C ASP A 39 3.60 -19.25 -6.26
N SER A 40 3.09 -19.73 -5.14
CA SER A 40 1.69 -19.58 -4.75
C SER A 40 1.53 -19.35 -3.26
N LEU A 41 0.48 -18.60 -2.90
CA LEU A 41 0.11 -18.37 -1.51
C LEU A 41 -0.24 -19.68 -0.78
N PRO A 42 0.09 -19.81 0.52
CA PRO A 42 -0.26 -20.97 1.31
C PRO A 42 -1.78 -21.07 1.50
N GLN A 43 -2.32 -22.30 1.41
CA GLN A 43 -3.75 -22.55 1.69
C GLN A 43 -4.11 -22.36 3.17
N THR A 44 -3.13 -22.46 4.05
CA THR A 44 -3.31 -22.30 5.50
C THR A 44 -2.04 -21.63 6.03
N TYR A 45 -2.22 -20.60 6.83
CA TYR A 45 -1.12 -19.88 7.47
C TYR A 45 -1.35 -19.82 8.99
N THR A 46 -0.29 -20.06 9.75
CA THR A 46 -0.30 -19.94 11.22
C THR A 46 0.76 -18.95 11.63
N ILE A 47 0.36 -17.94 12.37
CA ILE A 47 1.25 -16.91 12.90
C ILE A 47 1.12 -16.83 14.42
N SER A 48 2.24 -16.69 15.14
CA SER A 48 2.19 -16.41 16.57
C SER A 48 1.68 -14.99 16.84
N GLN A 49 1.07 -14.79 18.00
CA GLN A 49 0.60 -13.45 18.39
C GLN A 49 1.75 -12.43 18.46
N GLU A 50 2.92 -12.84 18.91
CA GLU A 50 4.12 -12.00 18.95
C GLU A 50 4.54 -11.57 17.54
N ARG A 51 4.61 -12.51 16.59
CA ARG A 51 4.97 -12.21 15.21
C ARG A 51 3.90 -11.36 14.50
N LEU A 52 2.62 -11.61 14.78
CA LEU A 52 1.52 -10.80 14.27
C LEU A 52 1.66 -9.35 14.72
N LEU A 53 1.91 -9.12 16.02
CA LEU A 53 2.10 -7.79 16.56
C LEU A 53 3.37 -7.11 16.00
N ASP A 54 4.46 -7.86 15.82
CA ASP A 54 5.69 -7.38 15.22
C ASP A 54 5.47 -6.88 13.78
N LYS A 55 4.71 -7.63 12.98
CA LYS A 55 4.33 -7.25 11.61
C LYS A 55 3.42 -6.01 11.58
N ILE A 56 2.40 -5.94 12.44
CA ILE A 56 1.51 -4.78 12.54
C ILE A 56 2.30 -3.52 12.91
N LYS A 57 3.15 -3.61 13.94
CA LYS A 57 4.03 -2.50 14.32
C LYS A 57 4.99 -2.11 13.20
N GLY A 58 5.47 -3.10 12.44
CA GLY A 58 6.31 -2.87 11.26
C GLY A 58 5.62 -1.99 10.23
N GLY A 59 4.36 -2.27 9.92
CA GLY A 59 3.56 -1.49 8.98
C GLY A 59 3.47 -0.02 9.37
N TRP A 60 3.02 0.27 10.59
CA TRP A 60 2.92 1.65 11.11
C TRP A 60 4.26 2.37 11.17
N ALA A 61 5.32 1.66 11.60
CA ALA A 61 6.66 2.23 11.68
C ALA A 61 7.22 2.55 10.28
N GLY A 62 7.05 1.62 9.33
CA GLY A 62 7.52 1.79 7.96
C GLY A 62 6.85 2.98 7.26
N GLN A 63 5.53 3.11 7.41
CA GLN A 63 4.75 4.23 6.92
C GLN A 63 5.28 5.57 7.48
N THR A 64 5.37 5.70 8.80
CA THR A 64 5.87 6.92 9.46
C THR A 64 7.29 7.30 9.02
N ILE A 65 8.18 6.32 8.88
CA ILE A 65 9.56 6.54 8.42
C ILE A 65 9.57 6.97 6.95
N GLY A 66 8.75 6.34 6.11
CA GLY A 66 8.64 6.64 4.68
C GLY A 66 8.20 8.08 4.43
N VAL A 67 7.12 8.54 5.10
CA VAL A 67 6.68 9.94 5.08
C VAL A 67 7.83 10.89 5.43
N ALA A 68 8.48 10.64 6.56
CA ALA A 68 9.54 11.53 7.03
C ALA A 68 10.78 11.53 6.11
N TYR A 69 11.05 10.43 5.41
CA TYR A 69 12.13 10.35 4.42
C TYR A 69 11.81 11.14 3.16
N GLY A 70 10.60 10.98 2.62
CA GLY A 70 10.19 11.62 1.37
C GLY A 70 9.76 13.08 1.50
N GLY A 71 9.26 13.50 2.68
CA GLY A 71 8.68 14.82 2.91
C GLY A 71 9.48 16.02 2.44
N PRO A 72 10.84 16.05 2.52
CA PRO A 72 11.62 17.14 1.94
C PRO A 72 11.45 17.36 0.43
N THR A 73 10.93 16.36 -0.28
CA THR A 73 10.82 16.35 -1.75
C THR A 73 9.38 16.40 -2.25
N GLU A 74 8.39 16.32 -1.37
CA GLU A 74 6.97 16.32 -1.69
C GLU A 74 6.62 17.40 -2.72
N PHE A 75 5.98 16.99 -3.81
CA PHE A 75 5.54 17.83 -4.94
C PHE A 75 6.58 18.74 -5.59
N ARG A 76 7.86 18.58 -5.27
CA ARG A 76 8.94 19.39 -5.90
C ARG A 76 9.37 18.84 -7.25
N TYR A 77 9.10 17.57 -7.51
CA TYR A 77 9.49 16.85 -8.73
C TYR A 77 8.24 16.28 -9.41
N ARG A 78 7.48 17.17 -10.05
CA ARG A 78 6.24 16.82 -10.75
C ARG A 78 6.58 16.36 -12.17
N SER A 79 6.11 15.18 -12.56
CA SER A 79 6.43 14.52 -13.84
C SER A 79 7.95 14.50 -14.10
N ALA A 80 8.74 14.37 -13.04
CA ALA A 80 10.19 14.42 -13.09
C ALA A 80 10.81 13.52 -11.99
N MET A 81 11.80 12.74 -12.38
CA MET A 81 12.58 11.91 -11.47
C MET A 81 13.55 12.76 -10.64
N ILE A 82 13.70 12.45 -9.36
CA ILE A 82 14.78 13.02 -8.53
C ILE A 82 16.10 12.34 -8.91
N GLN A 83 17.03 13.12 -9.40
CA GLN A 83 18.32 12.62 -9.88
C GLN A 83 19.20 12.09 -8.73
N ASP A 84 20.07 11.11 -9.03
CA ASP A 84 20.91 10.45 -8.01
C ASP A 84 21.83 11.41 -7.24
N TYR A 85 22.25 12.52 -7.87
CA TYR A 85 23.08 13.53 -7.23
C TYR A 85 22.32 14.48 -6.28
N VAL A 86 20.99 14.39 -6.23
CA VAL A 86 20.18 15.14 -5.28
C VAL A 86 20.11 14.36 -3.98
N PRO A 87 20.67 14.88 -2.87
CA PRO A 87 20.59 14.20 -1.58
C PRO A 87 19.17 14.27 -1.03
N ILE A 88 18.69 13.16 -0.52
CA ILE A 88 17.46 13.09 0.28
C ILE A 88 17.90 12.92 1.73
N SER A 89 17.50 13.84 2.59
CA SER A 89 18.00 13.91 3.97
C SER A 89 16.99 13.33 4.94
N TYR A 90 17.43 12.38 5.75
CA TYR A 90 16.72 11.89 6.93
C TYR A 90 17.50 12.33 8.17
N ALA A 91 17.33 13.59 8.56
CA ALA A 91 18.10 14.22 9.64
C ALA A 91 17.65 13.72 11.02
N ASP A 92 18.54 13.74 12.01
CA ASP A 92 18.22 13.46 13.41
C ASP A 92 17.09 14.39 13.89
N GLY A 93 16.08 13.80 14.54
CA GLY A 93 14.91 14.51 15.05
C GLY A 93 13.90 14.97 13.99
N CYS A 94 14.01 14.52 12.72
CA CYS A 94 13.14 14.99 11.64
C CYS A 94 11.67 14.65 11.90
N ILE A 95 11.31 13.44 12.37
CA ILE A 95 9.92 13.05 12.66
C ILE A 95 9.33 13.99 13.72
N LYS A 96 10.02 14.20 14.83
CA LYS A 96 9.57 15.11 15.89
C LYS A 96 9.42 16.54 15.41
N ASN A 97 10.32 17.00 14.54
CA ASN A 97 10.26 18.32 13.95
C ASN A 97 9.05 18.48 13.02
N TYR A 98 8.77 17.46 12.18
CA TYR A 98 7.62 17.48 11.29
C TYR A 98 6.30 17.43 12.06
N PHE A 99 6.15 16.57 13.06
CA PHE A 99 4.95 16.58 13.92
C PHE A 99 4.66 17.94 14.55
N LYS A 100 5.71 18.72 14.83
CA LYS A 100 5.56 20.04 15.45
C LYS A 100 5.27 21.16 14.44
N HIS A 101 5.90 21.13 13.26
CA HIS A 101 5.94 22.26 12.34
C HIS A 101 5.26 22.03 11.00
N ALA A 102 5.05 20.78 10.62
CA ALA A 102 4.39 20.34 9.40
C ALA A 102 3.54 19.07 9.65
N PRO A 103 2.60 19.10 10.63
CA PRO A 103 1.82 17.91 10.99
C PRO A 103 0.98 17.38 9.84
N GLY A 104 0.59 18.23 8.89
CA GLY A 104 -0.14 17.84 7.69
C GLY A 104 0.60 16.87 6.78
N LEU A 105 1.93 16.77 6.91
CA LEU A 105 2.74 15.79 6.19
C LEU A 105 2.39 14.34 6.52
N PHE A 106 1.71 14.08 7.64
CA PHE A 106 1.33 12.74 8.11
C PHE A 106 -0.17 12.50 7.95
N ASP A 107 -0.77 13.01 6.87
CA ASP A 107 -2.19 12.83 6.59
C ASP A 107 -2.58 11.35 6.41
N ASP A 108 -1.76 10.56 5.75
CA ASP A 108 -1.91 9.11 5.68
C ASP A 108 -2.07 8.49 7.09
N ILE A 109 -1.29 8.87 8.09
CA ILE A 109 -1.34 8.30 9.43
C ILE A 109 -2.55 8.79 10.23
N TYR A 110 -2.82 10.10 10.27
CA TYR A 110 -3.93 10.56 11.11
C TYR A 110 -5.30 10.21 10.52
N MET A 111 -5.39 10.03 9.22
CA MET A 111 -6.60 9.54 8.54
C MET A 111 -6.86 8.07 8.88
N ASP A 112 -5.85 7.21 8.71
CA ASP A 112 -5.91 5.81 9.11
C ASP A 112 -6.35 5.66 10.58
N LEU A 113 -5.71 6.40 11.49
CA LEU A 113 -6.04 6.36 12.91
C LEU A 113 -7.46 6.82 13.21
N THR A 114 -8.02 7.75 12.42
CA THR A 114 -9.43 8.18 12.55
C THR A 114 -10.37 7.02 12.27
N PHE A 115 -10.10 6.22 11.24
CA PHE A 115 -10.94 5.06 10.92
C PHE A 115 -10.74 3.91 11.91
N VAL A 116 -9.50 3.67 12.34
CA VAL A 116 -9.20 2.68 13.39
C VAL A 116 -9.92 3.01 14.70
N GLU A 117 -9.96 4.28 15.11
CA GLU A 117 -10.70 4.72 16.32
C GLU A 117 -12.20 4.38 16.23
N VAL A 118 -12.80 4.58 15.06
CA VAL A 118 -14.22 4.25 14.88
C VAL A 118 -14.44 2.74 14.99
N PHE A 119 -13.55 1.91 14.43
CA PHE A 119 -13.61 0.46 14.58
C PHE A 119 -13.42 0.03 16.04
N ASP A 120 -12.46 0.62 16.76
CA ASP A 120 -12.22 0.31 18.17
C ASP A 120 -13.45 0.62 19.04
N ARG A 121 -14.08 1.74 18.79
CA ARG A 121 -15.25 2.22 19.55
C ARG A 121 -16.55 1.52 19.20
N LEU A 122 -16.81 1.20 17.92
CA LEU A 122 -18.10 0.72 17.43
C LEU A 122 -18.08 -0.71 16.88
N GLY A 123 -16.90 -1.29 16.73
CA GLY A 123 -16.71 -2.65 16.18
C GLY A 123 -16.68 -2.70 14.66
N ILE A 124 -16.44 -3.91 14.14
CA ILE A 124 -16.21 -4.17 12.71
C ILE A 124 -17.46 -3.86 11.84
N ASP A 125 -18.65 -3.95 12.42
CA ASP A 125 -19.92 -3.70 11.75
C ASP A 125 -20.36 -2.23 11.80
N ALA A 126 -19.49 -1.33 12.27
CA ALA A 126 -19.78 0.11 12.32
C ALA A 126 -20.32 0.62 10.97
N PRO A 127 -21.42 1.41 10.96
CA PRO A 127 -21.99 1.93 9.73
C PRO A 127 -21.08 3.00 9.12
N VAL A 128 -21.06 3.10 7.79
CA VAL A 128 -20.21 4.07 7.05
C VAL A 128 -20.43 5.52 7.51
N ASP A 129 -21.63 5.86 7.90
CA ASP A 129 -21.96 7.21 8.40
C ASP A 129 -21.14 7.59 9.64
N SER A 130 -20.78 6.61 10.49
CA SER A 130 -19.94 6.85 11.66
C SER A 130 -18.51 7.25 11.28
N PHE A 131 -17.95 6.61 10.26
CA PHE A 131 -16.64 6.95 9.71
C PHE A 131 -16.68 8.30 9.01
N ALA A 132 -17.69 8.54 8.16
CA ALA A 132 -17.88 9.80 7.48
C ALA A 132 -18.03 10.97 8.47
N HIS A 133 -18.77 10.76 9.56
CA HIS A 133 -18.95 11.76 10.60
C HIS A 133 -17.64 12.06 11.35
N ALA A 134 -16.90 11.02 11.78
CA ALA A 134 -15.61 11.18 12.45
C ALA A 134 -14.63 11.94 11.54
N PHE A 135 -14.51 11.53 10.29
CA PHE A 135 -13.70 12.17 9.27
C PHE A 135 -14.07 13.64 9.04
N ALA A 136 -15.34 13.94 8.80
CA ALA A 136 -15.79 15.28 8.46
C ALA A 136 -15.64 16.31 9.60
N HIS A 137 -15.66 15.84 10.86
CA HIS A 137 -15.56 16.69 12.05
C HIS A 137 -14.19 16.66 12.72
N ALA A 138 -13.22 15.95 12.14
CA ALA A 138 -11.86 15.94 12.64
C ALA A 138 -11.17 17.31 12.45
N ASP A 139 -10.26 17.65 13.36
CA ASP A 139 -9.69 18.99 13.53
C ASP A 139 -8.35 19.18 12.79
N TYR A 140 -8.01 18.22 11.90
CA TYR A 140 -6.81 18.29 11.07
C TYR A 140 -7.08 18.86 9.67
N GLY A 141 -6.00 19.32 8.99
CA GLY A 141 -6.05 19.78 7.60
C GLY A 141 -6.38 18.62 6.64
N LEU A 142 -7.09 18.94 5.58
CA LEU A 142 -7.39 18.04 4.48
C LEU A 142 -7.19 18.76 3.15
N TRP A 143 -6.85 17.99 2.11
CA TRP A 143 -6.63 18.49 0.77
C TRP A 143 -7.42 17.63 -0.23
N HIS A 144 -7.42 17.99 -1.47
CA HIS A 144 -7.88 17.22 -2.63
C HIS A 144 -9.22 16.49 -2.40
N ALA A 145 -9.26 15.18 -2.61
CA ALA A 145 -10.47 14.37 -2.47
C ALA A 145 -11.02 14.42 -1.04
N ASN A 146 -10.14 14.43 -0.05
CA ASN A 146 -10.51 14.54 1.36
C ASN A 146 -11.19 15.87 1.69
N GLN A 147 -10.64 16.98 1.21
CA GLN A 147 -11.24 18.29 1.43
C GLN A 147 -12.61 18.39 0.78
N ALA A 148 -12.74 17.92 -0.46
CA ALA A 148 -14.00 17.90 -1.19
C ALA A 148 -15.04 16.99 -0.50
N ALA A 149 -14.64 15.82 -0.03
CA ALA A 149 -15.50 14.90 0.70
C ALA A 149 -15.99 15.48 2.04
N ARG A 150 -15.09 16.11 2.81
CA ARG A 150 -15.46 16.83 4.04
C ARG A 150 -16.52 17.88 3.76
N TYR A 151 -16.30 18.72 2.74
CA TYR A 151 -17.27 19.73 2.33
C TYR A 151 -18.63 19.10 1.98
N ASN A 152 -18.63 18.04 1.18
CA ASN A 152 -19.83 17.32 0.77
C ASN A 152 -20.62 16.79 1.98
N ILE A 153 -19.95 16.09 2.89
CA ILE A 153 -20.58 15.49 4.08
C ILE A 153 -21.18 16.56 4.97
N LEU A 154 -20.44 17.65 5.25
CA LEU A 154 -20.93 18.77 6.05
C LEU A 154 -22.12 19.50 5.40
N ASN A 155 -22.32 19.35 4.08
CA ASN A 155 -23.48 19.86 3.35
C ASN A 155 -24.55 18.79 3.08
N GLY A 156 -24.47 17.62 3.73
CA GLY A 156 -25.49 16.58 3.68
C GLY A 156 -25.35 15.60 2.51
N ILE A 157 -24.26 15.66 1.74
CA ILE A 157 -23.95 14.67 0.71
C ILE A 157 -23.10 13.55 1.35
N MET A 158 -23.77 12.49 1.80
CA MET A 158 -23.17 11.39 2.53
C MET A 158 -22.54 10.34 1.59
N PRO A 159 -21.64 9.47 2.10
CA PRO A 159 -21.13 8.33 1.31
C PRO A 159 -22.28 7.43 0.80
N PRO A 160 -22.12 6.82 -0.38
CA PRO A 160 -20.96 6.90 -1.26
C PRO A 160 -20.95 8.12 -2.20
N ALA A 161 -21.97 8.97 -2.14
CA ALA A 161 -22.10 10.13 -3.02
C ALA A 161 -21.04 11.21 -2.74
N SER A 162 -20.52 11.32 -1.52
CA SER A 162 -19.49 12.30 -1.14
C SER A 162 -18.17 12.12 -1.90
N GLY A 163 -17.77 10.88 -2.16
CA GLY A 163 -16.55 10.55 -2.93
C GLY A 163 -16.79 10.42 -4.43
N HIS A 164 -18.05 10.34 -4.87
CA HIS A 164 -18.39 10.07 -6.27
C HIS A 164 -18.00 11.25 -7.17
N TRP A 165 -17.44 10.96 -8.34
CA TRP A 165 -16.95 11.96 -9.32
C TRP A 165 -17.96 13.05 -9.72
N LEU A 166 -19.26 12.83 -9.57
CA LEU A 166 -20.28 13.87 -9.77
C LEU A 166 -20.25 14.96 -8.70
N ASN A 167 -19.74 14.66 -7.49
CA ASN A 167 -19.72 15.56 -6.36
C ASN A 167 -18.28 15.85 -5.88
N ASN A 168 -17.31 15.07 -6.31
CA ASN A 168 -15.92 15.20 -5.94
C ASN A 168 -15.04 15.16 -7.20
N PRO A 169 -14.49 16.31 -7.63
CA PRO A 169 -13.65 16.39 -8.82
C PRO A 169 -12.31 15.66 -8.65
N HIS A 170 -11.95 15.34 -7.41
CA HIS A 170 -10.75 14.66 -7.00
C HIS A 170 -10.95 13.14 -6.77
N ALA A 171 -12.02 12.55 -7.31
CA ALA A 171 -12.37 11.15 -7.06
C ALA A 171 -11.26 10.14 -7.42
N ASP A 172 -10.40 10.46 -8.40
CA ASP A 172 -9.29 9.62 -8.85
C ASP A 172 -7.93 9.96 -8.20
N ASP A 173 -7.94 10.88 -7.22
CA ASP A 173 -6.75 11.25 -6.46
C ASP A 173 -6.33 10.14 -5.48
N ILE A 174 -5.11 10.25 -4.96
CA ILE A 174 -4.48 9.24 -4.12
C ILE A 174 -5.01 9.17 -2.68
N ASP A 175 -5.89 10.04 -2.24
CA ASP A 175 -6.25 10.19 -0.81
C ASP A 175 -6.57 8.84 -0.16
N TYR A 176 -7.54 8.07 -0.67
CA TYR A 176 -7.82 6.77 -0.07
C TYR A 176 -6.70 5.74 -0.29
N GLN A 177 -5.87 5.90 -1.32
CA GLN A 177 -4.72 5.01 -1.53
C GLN A 177 -3.73 5.10 -0.37
N ILE A 178 -3.46 6.30 0.13
CA ILE A 178 -2.53 6.53 1.23
C ILE A 178 -3.14 6.25 2.61
N GLU A 179 -4.46 6.09 2.67
CA GLU A 179 -5.26 5.92 3.89
C GLU A 179 -5.88 4.51 4.00
N ALA A 180 -5.41 3.53 3.24
CA ALA A 180 -5.96 2.18 3.22
C ALA A 180 -5.10 1.15 3.97
N ASP A 181 -3.98 1.57 4.54
CA ASP A 181 -3.01 0.72 5.22
C ASP A 181 -3.66 -0.05 6.37
N PHE A 182 -4.51 0.64 7.16
CA PHE A 182 -5.26 0.02 8.26
C PHE A 182 -6.14 -1.14 7.79
N ALA A 183 -6.75 -1.05 6.61
CA ALA A 183 -7.64 -2.09 6.10
C ALA A 183 -6.89 -3.42 5.91
N GLY A 184 -5.66 -3.35 5.39
CA GLY A 184 -4.78 -4.51 5.26
C GLY A 184 -4.19 -4.97 6.59
N LEU A 185 -3.76 -4.04 7.46
CA LEU A 185 -3.21 -4.35 8.79
C LEU A 185 -4.24 -4.99 9.72
N MET A 186 -5.54 -4.69 9.56
CA MET A 186 -6.65 -5.31 10.30
C MET A 186 -7.06 -6.67 9.75
N THR A 187 -6.64 -7.04 8.53
CA THR A 187 -7.09 -8.25 7.83
C THR A 187 -5.94 -9.15 7.36
N PRO A 188 -5.08 -9.65 8.30
CA PRO A 188 -3.92 -10.46 7.96
C PRO A 188 -4.26 -11.68 7.10
N GLY A 189 -3.75 -11.73 5.86
CA GLY A 189 -3.98 -12.81 4.91
C GLY A 189 -5.41 -12.90 4.34
N MET A 190 -6.21 -11.85 4.49
CA MET A 190 -7.60 -11.79 4.03
C MET A 190 -7.83 -10.60 3.06
N PRO A 191 -7.22 -10.61 1.86
CA PRO A 191 -7.28 -9.46 0.93
C PRO A 191 -8.71 -9.12 0.49
N ASN A 192 -9.60 -10.10 0.40
CA ASN A 192 -11.01 -9.82 0.08
C ASN A 192 -11.71 -9.05 1.20
N THR A 193 -11.42 -9.36 2.47
CA THR A 193 -11.97 -8.61 3.61
C THR A 193 -11.37 -7.19 3.66
N ALA A 194 -10.07 -7.02 3.33
CA ALA A 194 -9.49 -5.69 3.13
C ALA A 194 -10.25 -4.89 2.06
N SER A 195 -10.59 -5.54 0.94
CA SER A 195 -11.39 -4.93 -0.13
C SER A 195 -12.81 -4.55 0.32
N GLU A 196 -13.47 -5.37 1.15
CA GLU A 196 -14.79 -5.05 1.72
C GLU A 196 -14.73 -3.84 2.67
N ILE A 197 -13.68 -3.72 3.47
CA ILE A 197 -13.43 -2.52 4.31
C ILE A 197 -13.18 -1.31 3.42
N SER A 198 -12.38 -1.48 2.38
CA SER A 198 -12.08 -0.42 1.41
C SER A 198 -13.31 0.03 0.62
N ASP A 199 -14.23 -0.88 0.29
CA ASP A 199 -15.51 -0.53 -0.34
C ASP A 199 -16.38 0.33 0.59
N LYS A 200 -16.43 -0.04 1.87
CA LYS A 200 -17.19 0.72 2.89
C LYS A 200 -16.64 2.14 3.10
N ILE A 201 -15.32 2.28 3.24
CA ILE A 201 -14.69 3.52 3.72
C ILE A 201 -14.16 4.38 2.58
N GLY A 202 -13.55 3.77 1.57
CA GLY A 202 -12.90 4.51 0.49
C GLY A 202 -13.85 5.38 -0.33
N HIS A 203 -15.12 4.98 -0.39
CA HIS A 203 -16.15 5.79 -1.05
C HIS A 203 -16.63 7.01 -0.25
N ILE A 204 -16.05 7.26 0.93
CA ILE A 204 -16.21 8.54 1.62
C ILE A 204 -15.57 9.65 0.77
N MET A 205 -14.37 9.42 0.22
CA MET A 205 -13.58 10.41 -0.51
C MET A 205 -13.28 10.08 -1.98
N ASN A 206 -13.16 8.80 -2.38
CA ASN A 206 -12.70 8.42 -3.71
C ASN A 206 -13.67 7.48 -4.45
N TYR A 207 -13.50 7.44 -5.77
CA TYR A 207 -14.11 6.50 -6.71
C TYR A 207 -13.09 6.17 -7.81
N GLY A 208 -13.42 5.20 -8.68
CA GLY A 208 -12.59 4.87 -9.84
C GLY A 208 -11.16 4.46 -9.43
N ASP A 209 -10.18 5.03 -10.12
CA ASP A 209 -8.77 4.70 -9.91
C ASP A 209 -8.27 5.10 -8.51
N GLY A 210 -8.77 6.17 -7.91
CA GLY A 210 -8.44 6.58 -6.54
C GLY A 210 -8.88 5.54 -5.49
N TRP A 211 -10.08 4.99 -5.66
CA TRP A 211 -10.56 3.90 -4.81
C TRP A 211 -9.79 2.60 -5.07
N TYR A 212 -9.50 2.25 -6.34
CA TYR A 212 -8.70 1.08 -6.67
C TYR A 212 -7.30 1.14 -6.03
N GLY A 213 -6.71 2.33 -5.94
CA GLY A 213 -5.44 2.53 -5.25
C GLY A 213 -5.48 2.01 -3.82
N GLY A 214 -6.47 2.42 -3.03
CA GLY A 214 -6.63 1.95 -1.65
C GLY A 214 -6.95 0.46 -1.55
N VAL A 215 -7.82 -0.08 -2.42
CA VAL A 215 -8.09 -1.53 -2.47
C VAL A 215 -6.81 -2.32 -2.69
N TYR A 216 -5.95 -1.87 -3.61
CA TYR A 216 -4.71 -2.55 -3.93
C TYR A 216 -3.67 -2.44 -2.81
N ILE A 217 -3.48 -1.26 -2.21
CA ILE A 217 -2.58 -1.05 -1.07
C ILE A 217 -3.03 -1.91 0.12
N GLY A 218 -4.31 -1.85 0.51
CA GLY A 218 -4.85 -2.69 1.59
C GLY A 218 -4.68 -4.19 1.32
N ALA A 219 -4.87 -4.64 0.07
CA ALA A 219 -4.61 -6.02 -0.30
C ALA A 219 -3.13 -6.41 -0.18
N MET A 220 -2.19 -5.52 -0.57
CA MET A 220 -0.74 -5.77 -0.39
C MET A 220 -0.36 -5.87 1.09
N TYR A 221 -0.84 -4.98 1.95
CA TYR A 221 -0.63 -5.08 3.40
C TYR A 221 -1.19 -6.39 3.96
N SER A 222 -2.40 -6.78 3.59
CA SER A 222 -3.01 -8.05 4.00
C SER A 222 -2.14 -9.24 3.62
N LEU A 223 -1.66 -9.30 2.39
CA LEU A 223 -0.82 -10.39 1.87
C LEU A 223 0.60 -10.39 2.46
N ALA A 224 1.12 -9.24 2.88
CA ALA A 224 2.40 -9.10 3.55
C ALA A 224 2.51 -9.90 4.86
N PHE A 225 1.38 -10.29 5.46
CA PHE A 225 1.38 -11.17 6.64
C PHE A 225 1.73 -12.62 6.32
N ILE A 226 1.42 -13.09 5.12
CA ILE A 226 1.45 -14.51 4.73
C ILE A 226 2.44 -14.83 3.62
N SER A 227 3.11 -13.84 3.04
CA SER A 227 4.17 -14.00 2.05
C SER A 227 5.36 -13.12 2.36
N ASP A 228 6.55 -13.68 2.25
CA ASP A 228 7.82 -12.93 2.34
C ASP A 228 8.37 -12.58 0.93
N ASP A 229 7.66 -12.96 -0.14
CA ASP A 229 8.02 -12.65 -1.52
C ASP A 229 7.22 -11.44 -2.03
N ILE A 230 7.91 -10.34 -2.24
CA ILE A 230 7.33 -9.08 -2.73
C ILE A 230 6.63 -9.26 -4.08
N ASN A 231 7.19 -10.09 -4.98
CA ASN A 231 6.57 -10.32 -6.29
C ASN A 231 5.22 -11.02 -6.15
N ILE A 232 5.09 -11.96 -5.21
CA ILE A 232 3.82 -12.61 -4.89
C ILE A 232 2.84 -11.59 -4.30
N VAL A 233 3.26 -10.79 -3.33
CA VAL A 233 2.41 -9.76 -2.70
C VAL A 233 1.84 -8.81 -3.76
N VAL A 234 2.69 -8.24 -4.62
CA VAL A 234 2.29 -7.30 -5.67
C VAL A 234 1.35 -7.96 -6.69
N GLN A 235 1.66 -9.17 -7.17
CA GLN A 235 0.86 -9.83 -8.21
C GLN A 235 -0.47 -10.39 -7.69
N GLU A 236 -0.47 -10.97 -6.49
CA GLU A 236 -1.71 -11.51 -5.91
C GLU A 236 -2.67 -10.40 -5.46
N ALA A 237 -2.16 -9.30 -4.92
CA ALA A 237 -2.98 -8.14 -4.60
C ALA A 237 -3.68 -7.56 -5.84
N LEU A 238 -3.03 -7.58 -6.99
CA LEU A 238 -3.60 -7.04 -8.24
C LEU A 238 -4.87 -7.79 -8.69
N LYS A 239 -5.07 -9.03 -8.24
CA LYS A 239 -6.29 -9.81 -8.52
C LYS A 239 -7.56 -9.25 -7.85
N THR A 240 -7.42 -8.31 -6.90
CA THR A 240 -8.56 -7.61 -6.31
C THR A 240 -9.10 -6.49 -7.21
N ILE A 241 -8.36 -6.12 -8.25
CA ILE A 241 -8.68 -5.02 -9.16
C ILE A 241 -9.17 -5.57 -10.51
N PRO A 242 -10.24 -5.01 -11.11
CA PRO A 242 -10.73 -5.45 -12.42
C PRO A 242 -9.67 -5.32 -13.51
N GLU A 243 -9.41 -6.40 -14.25
CA GLU A 243 -8.35 -6.48 -15.28
C GLU A 243 -8.48 -5.42 -16.39
N ASN A 244 -9.70 -4.97 -16.69
CA ASN A 244 -9.97 -3.96 -17.72
C ASN A 244 -9.88 -2.52 -17.21
N SER A 245 -9.60 -2.29 -15.93
CA SER A 245 -9.40 -0.94 -15.40
C SER A 245 -8.05 -0.35 -15.84
N ARG A 246 -8.00 0.98 -15.96
CA ARG A 246 -6.76 1.72 -16.22
C ARG A 246 -5.72 1.43 -15.13
N PHE A 247 -6.15 1.38 -13.87
CA PHE A 247 -5.31 1.08 -12.73
C PHE A 247 -4.62 -0.29 -12.85
N HIS A 248 -5.41 -1.36 -13.07
CA HIS A 248 -4.86 -2.72 -13.23
C HIS A 248 -3.86 -2.81 -14.39
N GLN A 249 -4.21 -2.20 -15.53
CA GLN A 249 -3.34 -2.23 -16.71
C GLN A 249 -2.00 -1.53 -16.44
N CYS A 250 -2.00 -0.40 -15.72
CA CYS A 250 -0.77 0.28 -15.34
C CYS A 250 0.11 -0.58 -14.41
N MET A 251 -0.47 -1.13 -13.35
CA MET A 251 0.28 -1.99 -12.42
C MET A 251 0.84 -3.23 -13.12
N ASN A 252 0.05 -3.86 -14.00
CA ASN A 252 0.53 -4.98 -14.80
C ASN A 252 1.70 -4.57 -15.73
N ASP A 253 1.63 -3.41 -16.36
CA ASP A 253 2.73 -2.89 -17.19
C ASP A 253 4.01 -2.69 -16.36
N VAL A 254 3.92 -2.12 -15.15
CA VAL A 254 5.08 -1.95 -14.26
C VAL A 254 5.71 -3.30 -13.92
N ILE A 255 4.90 -4.32 -13.62
CA ILE A 255 5.36 -5.68 -13.36
C ILE A 255 6.07 -6.27 -14.61
N GLN A 256 5.52 -6.05 -15.81
CA GLN A 256 6.15 -6.51 -17.05
C GLN A 256 7.44 -5.74 -17.36
N TRP A 257 7.48 -4.44 -17.16
CA TRP A 257 8.71 -3.66 -17.35
C TRP A 257 9.79 -4.02 -16.34
N HIS A 258 9.43 -4.31 -15.08
CA HIS A 258 10.40 -4.86 -14.13
C HIS A 258 11.04 -6.16 -14.62
N ARG A 259 10.25 -7.07 -15.22
CA ARG A 259 10.81 -8.30 -15.84
C ARG A 259 11.69 -8.01 -17.05
N GLN A 260 11.36 -6.98 -17.82
CA GLN A 260 12.12 -6.56 -19.00
C GLN A 260 13.40 -5.81 -18.63
N TYR A 261 13.36 -5.00 -17.58
CA TYR A 261 14.46 -4.13 -17.12
C TYR A 261 14.79 -4.40 -15.64
N PRO A 262 15.20 -5.62 -15.26
CA PRO A 262 15.26 -6.05 -13.85
C PRO A 262 16.24 -5.26 -12.97
N ASN A 263 17.21 -4.54 -13.59
CA ASN A 263 18.23 -3.77 -12.90
C ASN A 263 18.15 -2.26 -13.20
N ASP A 264 17.09 -1.81 -13.86
CA ASP A 264 16.94 -0.42 -14.31
C ASP A 264 15.52 0.10 -14.07
N TRP A 265 15.25 0.54 -12.83
CA TRP A 265 13.97 1.14 -12.46
C TRP A 265 13.69 2.46 -13.22
N LYS A 266 14.75 3.18 -13.64
CA LYS A 266 14.62 4.45 -14.39
C LYS A 266 14.04 4.23 -15.79
N GLN A 267 14.37 3.10 -16.41
CA GLN A 267 13.75 2.73 -17.68
C GLN A 267 12.27 2.40 -17.49
N THR A 268 11.91 1.65 -16.44
CA THR A 268 10.51 1.37 -16.09
C THR A 268 9.75 2.67 -15.77
N TRP A 269 10.36 3.59 -15.02
CA TRP A 269 9.79 4.90 -14.75
C TRP A 269 9.52 5.67 -16.07
N ALA A 270 10.49 5.69 -17.00
CA ALA A 270 10.35 6.39 -18.28
C ALA A 270 9.23 5.79 -19.15
N GLU A 271 9.05 4.47 -19.17
CA GLU A 271 7.94 3.84 -19.89
C GLU A 271 6.59 4.13 -19.20
N CYS A 272 6.56 4.15 -17.86
CA CYS A 272 5.38 4.49 -17.09
C CYS A 272 4.92 5.92 -17.34
N GLU A 273 5.83 6.90 -17.27
CA GLU A 273 5.55 8.30 -17.55
C GLU A 273 4.99 8.52 -18.95
N LYS A 274 5.59 7.89 -19.97
CA LYS A 274 5.13 8.03 -21.37
C LYS A 274 3.74 7.48 -21.58
N LYS A 275 3.36 6.41 -20.90
CA LYS A 275 2.11 5.70 -21.17
C LYS A 275 0.98 6.12 -20.26
N TRP A 276 1.27 6.38 -18.99
CA TRP A 276 0.25 6.47 -17.94
C TRP A 276 0.13 7.84 -17.28
N ASN A 277 1.16 8.71 -17.36
CA ASN A 277 1.05 10.05 -16.81
C ASN A 277 0.04 10.89 -17.63
N GLN A 278 -0.92 11.51 -16.95
CA GLN A 278 -1.99 12.28 -17.58
C GLN A 278 -2.21 13.60 -16.84
N ASP A 279 -1.72 14.69 -17.45
CA ASP A 279 -1.94 16.03 -16.90
C ASP A 279 -3.29 16.64 -17.32
N ILE A 280 -3.93 16.10 -18.38
CA ILE A 280 -5.15 16.69 -18.96
C ILE A 280 -6.33 16.57 -17.99
N GLY A 281 -6.39 15.51 -17.18
CA GLY A 281 -7.44 15.27 -16.21
C GLY A 281 -7.27 15.96 -14.87
N CYS A 282 -6.21 16.74 -14.67
CA CYS A 282 -5.90 17.38 -13.41
C CYS A 282 -7.03 18.31 -12.94
N PRO A 283 -7.65 18.08 -11.77
CA PRO A 283 -8.73 18.93 -11.28
C PRO A 283 -8.26 20.32 -10.84
N GLU A 284 -6.97 20.54 -10.62
CA GLU A 284 -6.39 21.84 -10.26
C GLU A 284 -6.21 22.77 -11.48
N GLY A 285 -6.19 22.21 -12.69
CA GLY A 285 -6.09 23.00 -13.90
C GLY A 285 -5.61 22.19 -15.09
N THR A 286 -6.17 22.50 -16.26
CA THR A 286 -5.80 21.85 -17.51
C THR A 286 -4.32 22.05 -17.80
N LEU A 287 -3.60 20.97 -18.08
CA LEU A 287 -2.15 20.92 -18.35
C LEU A 287 -1.26 21.24 -17.14
N LEU A 288 -1.81 21.31 -15.94
CA LEU A 288 -0.99 21.24 -14.72
C LEU A 288 -0.61 19.77 -14.46
N PRO A 289 0.59 19.51 -13.92
CA PRO A 289 0.97 18.15 -13.53
C PRO A 289 -0.03 17.56 -12.54
N TYR A 290 -0.61 16.40 -12.90
CA TYR A 290 -1.52 15.67 -12.01
C TYR A 290 -0.72 14.81 -11.04
N ASN A 291 -0.05 15.46 -10.11
CA ASN A 291 0.88 14.86 -9.15
C ASN A 291 0.22 13.99 -8.08
N ILE A 292 -1.09 14.04 -7.96
CA ILE A 292 -1.90 13.25 -7.03
C ILE A 292 -2.75 12.17 -7.73
N ASP A 293 -2.52 11.89 -9.03
CA ASP A 293 -3.15 10.76 -9.73
C ASP A 293 -2.78 9.43 -9.05
N ALA A 294 -3.78 8.69 -8.56
CA ALA A 294 -3.59 7.42 -7.86
C ALA A 294 -2.85 6.38 -8.71
N VAL A 295 -3.07 6.34 -10.03
CA VAL A 295 -2.45 5.35 -10.91
C VAL A 295 -0.94 5.52 -10.97
N ILE A 296 -0.47 6.75 -11.22
CA ILE A 296 0.96 6.99 -11.37
C ILE A 296 1.70 6.87 -10.02
N ASN A 297 1.10 7.35 -8.94
CA ASN A 297 1.68 7.25 -7.61
C ASN A 297 1.73 5.80 -7.12
N CYS A 298 0.69 4.99 -7.36
CA CYS A 298 0.76 3.56 -7.05
C CYS A 298 1.81 2.81 -7.87
N ALA A 299 2.02 3.19 -9.13
CA ALA A 299 3.12 2.65 -9.93
C ALA A 299 4.48 2.88 -9.26
N TYR A 300 4.68 4.04 -8.61
CA TYR A 300 5.93 4.35 -7.89
C TYR A 300 6.07 3.58 -6.58
N VAL A 301 4.98 3.29 -5.88
CA VAL A 301 4.97 2.33 -4.76
C VAL A 301 5.42 0.96 -5.23
N VAL A 302 4.84 0.45 -6.33
CA VAL A 302 5.20 -0.86 -6.90
C VAL A 302 6.64 -0.91 -7.39
N MET A 303 7.14 0.17 -8.02
CA MET A 303 8.56 0.26 -8.40
C MET A 303 9.48 0.20 -7.18
N GLY A 304 9.18 0.94 -6.12
CA GLY A 304 9.93 0.88 -4.86
C GLY A 304 10.01 -0.54 -4.31
N LEU A 305 8.88 -1.22 -4.24
CA LEU A 305 8.79 -2.60 -3.75
C LEU A 305 9.58 -3.58 -4.61
N LEU A 306 9.38 -3.59 -5.92
CA LEU A 306 9.98 -4.55 -6.83
C LEU A 306 11.50 -4.37 -6.98
N TYR A 307 11.96 -3.13 -7.16
CA TYR A 307 13.38 -2.82 -7.37
C TYR A 307 14.16 -2.64 -6.06
N GLY A 308 13.48 -2.44 -4.95
CA GLY A 308 14.07 -2.42 -3.62
C GLY A 308 14.58 -3.79 -3.16
N GLU A 309 14.05 -4.89 -3.72
CA GLU A 309 14.51 -6.27 -3.48
C GLU A 309 14.55 -6.65 -1.99
N GLY A 310 13.67 -6.05 -1.17
CA GLY A 310 13.62 -6.26 0.27
C GLY A 310 14.61 -5.43 1.08
N ASP A 311 15.41 -4.58 0.46
CA ASP A 311 16.22 -3.58 1.15
C ASP A 311 15.36 -2.36 1.53
N PHE A 312 15.31 -2.02 2.81
CA PHE A 312 14.45 -0.98 3.35
C PHE A 312 14.79 0.42 2.78
N TYR A 313 16.09 0.73 2.67
CA TYR A 313 16.54 1.99 2.11
C TYR A 313 16.22 2.09 0.62
N LYS A 314 16.61 1.08 -0.18
CA LYS A 314 16.36 1.08 -1.62
C LYS A 314 14.87 1.21 -1.94
N THR A 315 14.01 0.50 -1.19
CA THR A 315 12.56 0.56 -1.38
C THR A 315 12.05 1.98 -1.23
N MET A 316 12.40 2.67 -0.15
CA MET A 316 12.02 4.07 0.07
C MET A 316 12.66 5.01 -0.95
N ASP A 317 13.97 4.88 -1.19
CA ASP A 317 14.73 5.79 -2.06
C ASP A 317 14.21 5.75 -3.50
N ILE A 318 13.95 4.56 -4.04
CA ILE A 318 13.41 4.40 -5.40
C ILE A 318 12.01 4.98 -5.48
N SER A 319 11.12 4.64 -4.53
CA SER A 319 9.75 5.15 -4.50
C SER A 319 9.73 6.69 -4.43
N THR A 320 10.52 7.29 -3.54
CA THR A 320 10.69 8.75 -3.41
C THR A 320 11.23 9.38 -4.69
N ARG A 321 12.29 8.77 -5.30
CA ARG A 321 12.95 9.34 -6.50
C ARG A 321 12.09 9.30 -7.74
N CYS A 322 11.04 8.50 -7.76
CA CYS A 322 10.05 8.55 -8.84
C CYS A 322 9.33 9.91 -8.92
N GLY A 323 9.29 10.69 -7.85
CA GLY A 323 8.68 12.02 -7.82
C GLY A 323 7.21 12.01 -7.46
N GLN A 324 6.48 13.01 -7.89
CA GLN A 324 5.06 13.25 -7.61
C GLN A 324 4.82 13.40 -6.10
N ASP A 325 3.94 12.62 -5.51
CA ASP A 325 3.72 12.54 -4.07
C ASP A 325 4.79 11.69 -3.40
N SER A 326 5.95 12.31 -3.26
CA SER A 326 7.19 11.61 -2.95
C SER A 326 7.43 11.32 -1.47
N ASP A 327 6.49 11.60 -0.60
CA ASP A 327 6.47 11.21 0.82
C ASP A 327 5.45 10.09 1.09
N CYS A 328 4.24 10.15 0.54
CA CYS A 328 3.25 9.11 0.71
C CYS A 328 3.60 7.82 -0.07
N ASN A 329 4.21 7.94 -1.26
CA ASN A 329 4.64 6.76 -2.02
C ASN A 329 5.64 5.88 -1.25
N PRO A 330 6.75 6.42 -0.68
CA PRO A 330 7.65 5.63 0.16
C PRO A 330 7.01 5.23 1.50
N ALA A 331 6.01 5.94 2.03
CA ALA A 331 5.26 5.53 3.20
C ALA A 331 4.56 4.20 2.97
N SER A 332 3.74 4.08 1.92
CA SER A 332 3.08 2.83 1.55
C SER A 332 4.10 1.72 1.23
N ALA A 333 5.15 2.01 0.45
CA ALA A 333 6.15 1.01 0.09
C ALA A 333 6.92 0.48 1.31
N ALA A 334 7.39 1.36 2.19
CA ALA A 334 8.10 0.99 3.41
C ALA A 334 7.18 0.29 4.42
N GLY A 335 5.93 0.72 4.54
CA GLY A 335 4.94 0.09 5.40
C GLY A 335 4.64 -1.35 4.98
N ILE A 336 4.41 -1.60 3.69
CA ILE A 336 4.21 -2.96 3.15
C ILE A 336 5.46 -3.82 3.40
N LEU A 337 6.66 -3.31 3.07
CA LEU A 337 7.91 -4.05 3.28
C LEU A 337 8.14 -4.35 4.77
N ALA A 338 7.93 -3.38 5.65
CA ALA A 338 8.09 -3.58 7.08
C ALA A 338 7.00 -4.48 7.69
N THR A 339 5.82 -4.58 7.08
CA THR A 339 4.83 -5.61 7.42
C THR A 339 5.32 -7.00 7.03
N ILE A 340 5.99 -7.16 5.89
CA ILE A 340 6.64 -8.42 5.51
C ILE A 340 7.72 -8.79 6.54
N GLN A 341 8.63 -7.88 6.84
CA GLN A 341 9.82 -8.11 7.64
C GLN A 341 9.56 -8.11 9.16
N GLY A 342 8.64 -7.28 9.63
CA GLY A 342 8.36 -6.99 11.04
C GLY A 342 9.16 -5.79 11.56
N TYR A 343 8.61 -5.14 12.58
CA TYR A 343 9.20 -3.98 13.29
C TYR A 343 10.62 -4.26 13.79
N SER A 344 10.85 -5.48 14.29
CA SER A 344 12.15 -5.91 14.83
C SER A 344 13.26 -5.98 13.76
N GLN A 345 12.93 -5.96 12.48
CA GLN A 345 13.88 -6.03 11.37
C GLN A 345 14.17 -4.66 10.74
N ILE A 346 13.44 -3.60 11.11
CA ILE A 346 13.74 -2.25 10.62
C ILE A 346 15.12 -1.83 11.12
N PRO A 347 16.03 -1.39 10.21
CA PRO A 347 17.40 -1.02 10.65
C PRO A 347 17.41 0.13 11.65
N GLU A 348 18.27 0.04 12.66
CA GLU A 348 18.38 0.98 13.78
C GLU A 348 18.52 2.45 13.35
N TYR A 349 19.21 2.69 12.24
CA TYR A 349 19.35 4.03 11.66
C TYR A 349 18.00 4.73 11.45
N TRP A 350 17.00 4.00 10.95
CA TRP A 350 15.67 4.53 10.68
C TRP A 350 14.83 4.66 11.95
N MET A 351 15.00 3.70 12.87
CA MET A 351 14.25 3.64 14.13
C MET A 351 14.59 4.75 15.11
N LYS A 352 15.80 5.35 15.01
CA LYS A 352 16.25 6.36 15.96
C LYS A 352 15.26 7.52 16.07
N ASN A 353 14.83 8.10 14.93
CA ASN A 353 13.91 9.23 14.92
C ASN A 353 12.49 8.86 15.35
N LEU A 354 12.05 7.63 15.05
CA LEU A 354 10.73 7.15 15.45
C LEU A 354 10.64 7.00 16.97
N ARG A 355 11.64 6.42 17.61
CA ARG A 355 11.68 6.25 19.08
C ARG A 355 11.70 7.55 19.89
N GLU A 356 12.01 8.66 19.27
CA GLU A 356 11.93 9.97 19.93
C GLU A 356 10.49 10.48 20.11
N VAL A 357 9.53 9.83 19.46
CA VAL A 357 8.10 10.21 19.43
C VAL A 357 7.17 9.08 19.87
N GLU A 358 7.68 7.87 20.08
CA GLU A 358 6.94 6.73 20.64
C GLU A 358 6.47 6.93 22.08
#